data_30bbf905cb847ef385c1fff9105570eb
#
_entry.id   30bbf905cb847ef385c1fff9105570eb
#
_cell.length_a   1.000
_cell.length_b   1.000
_cell.length_c   1.000
_cell.angle_alpha   90.00
_cell.angle_beta   90.00
_cell.angle_gamma   90.00
#
_symmetry.space_group_name_H-M   'P 1'
#
loop_
_entity.id
_entity.type
_entity.pdbx_description
1 polymer ?
#
loop_
_entity_poly.entity_id
_entity_poly.type
_entity_poly.pdbx_seq_one_letter_code
_entity_poly.pdbx_strand_id
1 'polypeptide(L)'
;MLMAIMIPQTPMDEDFNHSAGEKRLFETLKKLPNDFVVFYSVAWNRRDERGNIRWGESDYTVFHKRRGILTIEVKEGAISCESNGIIIQTNRRTGEQKRIQPMEQACRSKYTFADLLSDMDERFWIESVVWFTSIRRGSIQGRLPISYQEENVLYEDDLDSPFKALMRAYDFYQMEERRHSEDAVNKVIDRLAPCFQAFPSLSSIYQDQEYFFNRMTREQSFLLDYLEEQKTAAIQGAAGTGKTVLAVEKAYRLSKQEKVLFLCYNRNLYQDLRRKWHDRMPNVDFYNLQALATRATKKEASMEDVTYFLLDYQNYLGGWKYKSIIVDEGQDFLKDHLAYLQEIAREADGSFYIFYDQHQLTQQPLWEAKNKDEKTAEKDLLAWVKDFDCRLVLNMNCRNTRSIAETAGIPVNVTNIRMRQEIIGEKPKFHILRTKEEAISSIGSIIRSYTDEGIKKEQIVILTVRNTTTSILNGLSSVAGYRLCSDKEEMRSGILFTTTKRFKGLEADVVILVDLDEDSFDSFESRNLYYVGASRAKHFLEMVAILNAEQEQVLATTLVDEGKNARMMLMKGLKVKVQSH
;
A
#
# COMPACT_ATOMS: atom_id res chain seq x y z
N MET A 1 -29.19 24.36 -10.19
CA MET A 1 -29.68 24.23 -8.79
C MET A 1 -28.67 23.41 -8.02
N LEU A 2 -28.31 23.81 -6.82
CA LEU A 2 -27.51 22.97 -5.94
C LEU A 2 -28.38 21.79 -5.51
N MET A 3 -27.79 20.58 -5.57
CA MET A 3 -28.49 19.32 -5.24
C MET A 3 -28.34 18.97 -3.75
N ALA A 4 -29.13 18.02 -3.27
CA ALA A 4 -29.06 17.50 -1.91
C ALA A 4 -27.64 17.02 -1.54
N ILE A 5 -27.30 17.16 -0.28
CA ILE A 5 -26.07 16.56 0.27
C ILE A 5 -26.36 15.09 0.54
N MET A 6 -25.64 14.21 -0.16
CA MET A 6 -25.75 12.77 0.05
C MET A 6 -24.63 12.27 0.98
N ILE A 7 -24.94 11.43 1.93
CA ILE A 7 -23.99 10.81 2.86
C ILE A 7 -24.25 9.30 2.89
N PRO A 8 -23.34 8.47 2.36
CA PRO A 8 -22.10 8.83 1.64
C PRO A 8 -22.38 9.48 0.28
N GLN A 9 -21.41 10.26 -0.25
CA GLN A 9 -21.58 10.93 -1.54
C GLN A 9 -21.63 9.95 -2.73
N THR A 10 -20.88 8.88 -2.65
CA THR A 10 -20.74 7.86 -3.69
C THR A 10 -20.64 6.48 -3.04
N PRO A 11 -21.78 5.83 -2.74
CA PRO A 11 -21.78 4.44 -2.30
C PRO A 11 -21.31 3.53 -3.44
N MET A 12 -20.66 2.42 -3.09
CA MET A 12 -20.34 1.36 -4.06
C MET A 12 -21.59 0.53 -4.34
N ASP A 13 -21.62 -0.17 -5.47
CA ASP A 13 -22.78 -1.02 -5.82
C ASP A 13 -23.04 -2.13 -4.78
N GLU A 14 -22.01 -2.58 -4.09
CA GLU A 14 -22.07 -3.58 -3.01
C GLU A 14 -22.77 -3.03 -1.76
N ASP A 15 -22.71 -1.72 -1.52
CA ASP A 15 -23.33 -1.07 -0.34
C ASP A 15 -24.87 -1.16 -0.38
N PHE A 16 -25.49 -1.32 -1.56
CA PHE A 16 -26.94 -1.44 -1.71
C PHE A 16 -27.47 -2.84 -1.41
N ASN A 17 -26.67 -3.76 -0.84
CA ASN A 17 -27.10 -5.12 -0.49
C ASN A 17 -27.82 -5.84 -1.65
N HIS A 18 -27.45 -5.54 -2.89
CA HIS A 18 -28.11 -6.00 -4.13
C HIS A 18 -29.58 -5.56 -4.28
N SER A 19 -30.02 -4.54 -3.54
CA SER A 19 -31.35 -3.93 -3.64
C SER A 19 -31.39 -2.91 -4.79
N ALA A 20 -32.05 -3.27 -5.88
CA ALA A 20 -32.23 -2.36 -7.01
C ALA A 20 -33.13 -1.16 -6.66
N GLY A 21 -34.07 -1.34 -5.72
CA GLY A 21 -34.96 -0.27 -5.25
C GLY A 21 -34.24 0.77 -4.42
N GLU A 22 -33.35 0.35 -3.54
CA GLU A 22 -32.54 1.29 -2.78
C GLU A 22 -31.63 2.10 -3.71
N LYS A 23 -30.94 1.47 -4.64
CA LYS A 23 -30.11 2.16 -5.63
C LYS A 23 -30.92 3.18 -6.44
N ARG A 24 -32.11 2.79 -6.90
CA ARG A 24 -33.01 3.68 -7.66
C ARG A 24 -33.45 4.88 -6.81
N LEU A 25 -33.79 4.62 -5.56
CA LEU A 25 -34.19 5.68 -4.62
C LEU A 25 -33.01 6.63 -4.32
N PHE A 26 -31.78 6.14 -4.17
CA PHE A 26 -30.59 6.95 -4.00
C PHE A 26 -30.42 7.98 -5.13
N GLU A 27 -30.45 7.52 -6.38
CA GLU A 27 -30.33 8.39 -7.56
C GLU A 27 -31.51 9.37 -7.69
N THR A 28 -32.67 9.01 -7.13
CA THR A 28 -33.85 9.85 -7.10
C THR A 28 -33.70 10.94 -6.04
N LEU A 29 -33.33 10.61 -4.81
CA LEU A 29 -33.16 11.55 -3.70
C LEU A 29 -32.00 12.54 -3.94
N LYS A 30 -30.98 12.16 -4.68
CA LYS A 30 -29.89 13.05 -5.08
C LYS A 30 -30.34 14.30 -5.86
N LYS A 31 -31.50 14.22 -6.52
CA LYS A 31 -32.09 15.34 -7.30
C LYS A 31 -32.83 16.37 -6.42
N LEU A 32 -32.99 16.12 -5.13
CA LEU A 32 -33.61 17.07 -4.19
C LEU A 32 -32.80 18.37 -4.09
N PRO A 33 -33.40 19.49 -3.69
CA PRO A 33 -32.71 20.74 -3.42
C PRO A 33 -31.68 20.63 -2.28
N ASN A 34 -30.77 21.62 -2.18
CA ASN A 34 -29.71 21.68 -1.16
C ASN A 34 -30.18 21.94 0.28
N ASP A 35 -31.47 22.19 0.48
CA ASP A 35 -32.10 22.20 1.81
C ASP A 35 -32.20 20.80 2.42
N PHE A 36 -31.95 19.76 1.62
CA PHE A 36 -31.98 18.37 2.05
C PHE A 36 -30.58 17.81 2.26
N VAL A 37 -30.46 17.03 3.34
CA VAL A 37 -29.34 16.10 3.58
C VAL A 37 -29.92 14.71 3.63
N VAL A 38 -29.38 13.81 2.83
CA VAL A 38 -29.87 12.43 2.72
C VAL A 38 -28.78 11.48 3.21
N PHE A 39 -29.07 10.75 4.24
CA PHE A 39 -28.23 9.68 4.76
C PHE A 39 -28.75 8.35 4.24
N TYR A 40 -27.86 7.53 3.72
CA TYR A 40 -28.15 6.17 3.32
C TYR A 40 -27.55 5.20 4.34
N SER A 41 -28.31 4.20 4.76
CA SER A 41 -27.89 3.12 5.65
C SER A 41 -27.33 3.62 6.99
N VAL A 42 -28.18 4.30 7.78
CA VAL A 42 -27.78 4.75 9.12
C VAL A 42 -28.00 3.62 10.12
N ALA A 43 -26.92 2.94 10.47
CA ALA A 43 -26.93 1.91 11.49
C ALA A 43 -27.06 2.51 12.90
N TRP A 44 -27.86 1.88 13.75
CA TRP A 44 -28.04 2.31 15.12
C TRP A 44 -28.18 1.13 16.10
N ASN A 45 -27.96 1.42 17.38
CA ASN A 45 -28.31 0.51 18.46
C ASN A 45 -29.09 1.24 19.58
N ARG A 46 -29.92 0.48 20.28
CA ARG A 46 -30.73 0.98 21.40
C ARG A 46 -30.88 -0.12 22.45
N ARG A 47 -30.92 0.24 23.72
CA ARG A 47 -31.31 -0.69 24.79
C ARG A 47 -32.82 -0.80 24.87
N ASP A 48 -33.35 -2.02 24.89
CA ASP A 48 -34.75 -2.28 25.15
C ASP A 48 -35.06 -2.13 26.66
N GLU A 49 -36.33 -2.19 27.04
CA GLU A 49 -36.79 -2.08 28.42
C GLU A 49 -36.17 -3.14 29.36
N ARG A 50 -35.67 -4.23 28.82
CA ARG A 50 -34.99 -5.31 29.56
C ARG A 50 -33.45 -5.12 29.59
N GLY A 51 -32.93 -4.01 29.05
CA GLY A 51 -31.51 -3.69 28.99
C GLY A 51 -30.75 -4.40 27.87
N ASN A 52 -31.38 -5.19 27.00
CA ASN A 52 -30.71 -5.85 25.88
C ASN A 52 -30.46 -4.84 24.77
N ILE A 53 -29.29 -4.96 24.12
CA ILE A 53 -28.93 -4.14 22.95
C ILE A 53 -29.68 -4.67 21.72
N ARG A 54 -30.48 -3.80 21.10
CA ARG A 54 -31.12 -4.02 19.81
C ARG A 54 -30.39 -3.22 18.75
N TRP A 55 -30.05 -3.89 17.66
CA TRP A 55 -29.44 -3.28 16.49
C TRP A 55 -30.50 -3.09 15.41
N GLY A 56 -30.37 -2.01 14.67
CA GLY A 56 -31.20 -1.72 13.51
C GLY A 56 -30.52 -0.76 12.58
N GLU A 57 -31.21 -0.42 11.53
CA GLU A 57 -30.76 0.44 10.46
C GLU A 57 -31.94 1.26 9.95
N SER A 58 -31.69 2.47 9.50
CA SER A 58 -32.62 3.25 8.69
C SER A 58 -32.14 3.21 7.26
N ASP A 59 -32.90 2.60 6.35
CA ASP A 59 -32.50 2.48 4.94
C ASP A 59 -32.18 3.86 4.37
N TYR A 60 -33.03 4.84 4.62
CA TYR A 60 -32.78 6.25 4.34
C TYR A 60 -33.22 7.14 5.49
N THR A 61 -32.44 8.16 5.77
CA THR A 61 -32.81 9.26 6.67
C THR A 61 -32.73 10.56 5.88
N VAL A 62 -33.89 11.18 5.64
CA VAL A 62 -33.97 12.43 4.87
C VAL A 62 -34.18 13.59 5.82
N PHE A 63 -33.18 14.45 5.94
CA PHE A 63 -33.19 15.62 6.78
C PHE A 63 -33.43 16.89 5.95
N HIS A 64 -34.59 17.50 6.09
CA HIS A 64 -34.84 18.84 5.58
C HIS A 64 -34.46 19.86 6.66
N LYS A 65 -33.53 20.74 6.39
CA LYS A 65 -32.90 21.67 7.36
C LYS A 65 -33.88 22.58 8.10
N ARG A 66 -35.09 22.76 7.57
CA ARG A 66 -36.15 23.60 8.18
C ARG A 66 -37.32 22.82 8.71
N ARG A 67 -37.60 21.61 8.24
CA ARG A 67 -38.78 20.83 8.61
C ARG A 67 -38.49 19.66 9.54
N GLY A 68 -37.27 19.13 9.52
CA GLY A 68 -36.86 18.01 10.36
C GLY A 68 -36.53 16.74 9.57
N ILE A 69 -36.67 15.59 10.19
CA ILE A 69 -36.16 14.32 9.73
C ILE A 69 -37.29 13.35 9.38
N LEU A 70 -37.17 12.68 8.22
CA LEU A 70 -38.00 11.53 7.89
C LEU A 70 -37.11 10.28 7.84
N THR A 71 -37.42 9.28 8.67
CA THR A 71 -36.84 7.94 8.57
C THR A 71 -37.62 7.14 7.54
N ILE A 72 -36.95 6.59 6.53
CA ILE A 72 -37.58 5.91 5.41
C ILE A 72 -37.16 4.45 5.39
N GLU A 73 -38.10 3.57 5.45
CA GLU A 73 -37.91 2.13 5.24
C GLU A 73 -38.29 1.78 3.81
N VAL A 74 -37.39 1.14 3.09
CA VAL A 74 -37.57 0.77 1.68
C VAL A 74 -37.96 -0.70 1.55
N LYS A 75 -38.98 -0.97 0.76
CA LYS A 75 -39.38 -2.36 0.47
C LYS A 75 -39.62 -2.55 -1.03
N GLU A 76 -39.14 -3.67 -1.52
CA GLU A 76 -39.32 -4.13 -2.89
C GLU A 76 -40.11 -5.44 -2.97
N GLY A 77 -40.55 -5.79 -4.18
CA GLY A 77 -41.24 -7.04 -4.44
C GLY A 77 -42.76 -6.93 -4.24
N ALA A 78 -43.43 -8.07 -4.19
CA ALA A 78 -44.86 -8.12 -3.92
C ALA A 78 -45.12 -8.08 -2.40
N ILE A 79 -46.05 -7.23 -1.98
CA ILE A 79 -46.42 -7.09 -0.57
C ILE A 79 -47.92 -7.37 -0.43
N SER A 80 -48.24 -8.22 0.53
CA SER A 80 -49.64 -8.52 0.90
C SER A 80 -49.81 -8.37 2.39
N CYS A 81 -50.99 -7.95 2.80
CA CYS A 81 -51.40 -7.92 4.21
C CYS A 81 -52.52 -8.93 4.40
N GLU A 82 -52.33 -9.87 5.30
CA GLU A 82 -53.34 -10.83 5.69
C GLU A 82 -54.38 -10.20 6.64
N SER A 83 -55.55 -10.82 6.76
CA SER A 83 -56.64 -10.36 7.63
C SER A 83 -56.26 -10.26 9.12
N ASN A 84 -55.19 -10.91 9.53
CA ASN A 84 -54.63 -10.84 10.88
C ASN A 84 -53.63 -9.68 11.08
N GLY A 85 -53.43 -8.83 10.06
CA GLY A 85 -52.50 -7.70 10.07
C GLY A 85 -51.02 -8.08 9.81
N ILE A 86 -50.74 -9.34 9.46
CA ILE A 86 -49.40 -9.77 9.12
C ILE A 86 -49.07 -9.33 7.68
N ILE A 87 -48.00 -8.59 7.53
CA ILE A 87 -47.50 -8.15 6.22
C ILE A 87 -46.42 -9.16 5.73
N ILE A 88 -46.63 -9.65 4.52
CA ILE A 88 -45.75 -10.61 3.86
C ILE A 88 -45.14 -9.96 2.62
N GLN A 89 -43.83 -10.00 2.55
CA GLN A 89 -43.05 -9.67 1.34
C GLN A 89 -42.74 -10.95 0.59
N THR A 90 -43.03 -10.96 -0.70
CA THR A 90 -42.69 -12.07 -1.59
C THR A 90 -41.62 -11.63 -2.59
N ASN A 91 -40.49 -12.31 -2.60
CA ASN A 91 -39.46 -12.09 -3.60
C ASN A 91 -39.92 -12.61 -4.97
N ARG A 92 -40.03 -11.74 -5.96
CA ARG A 92 -40.55 -12.10 -7.30
C ARG A 92 -39.67 -13.08 -8.07
N ARG A 93 -38.38 -13.19 -7.74
CA ARG A 93 -37.44 -14.08 -8.44
C ARG A 93 -37.40 -15.47 -7.82
N THR A 94 -37.38 -15.55 -6.49
CA THR A 94 -37.23 -16.82 -5.75
C THR A 94 -38.56 -17.38 -5.25
N GLY A 95 -39.65 -16.59 -5.19
CA GLY A 95 -40.89 -16.95 -4.54
C GLY A 95 -40.83 -17.01 -3.03
N GLU A 96 -39.70 -16.71 -2.43
CA GLU A 96 -39.49 -16.72 -0.99
C GLU A 96 -40.38 -15.68 -0.29
N GLN A 97 -41.01 -16.08 0.81
CA GLN A 97 -41.87 -15.23 1.60
C GLN A 97 -41.26 -14.90 2.94
N LYS A 98 -41.30 -13.63 3.31
CA LYS A 98 -40.80 -13.12 4.59
C LYS A 98 -41.84 -12.24 5.26
N ARG A 99 -42.09 -12.46 6.56
CA ARG A 99 -42.87 -11.54 7.36
C ARG A 99 -42.08 -10.28 7.60
N ILE A 100 -42.70 -9.12 7.39
CA ILE A 100 -42.10 -7.81 7.55
C ILE A 100 -43.02 -6.86 8.31
N GLN A 101 -42.44 -5.83 8.90
CA GLN A 101 -43.16 -4.75 9.58
C GLN A 101 -42.55 -3.39 9.22
N PRO A 102 -42.70 -2.94 7.96
CA PRO A 102 -41.99 -1.77 7.45
C PRO A 102 -42.17 -0.51 8.28
N MET A 103 -43.41 -0.18 8.61
CA MET A 103 -43.70 1.02 9.41
C MET A 103 -43.11 0.92 10.82
N GLU A 104 -43.15 -0.25 11.45
CA GLU A 104 -42.53 -0.46 12.76
C GLU A 104 -41.01 -0.33 12.70
N GLN A 105 -40.40 -0.81 11.62
CA GLN A 105 -38.94 -0.67 11.37
C GLN A 105 -38.58 0.83 11.26
N ALA A 106 -39.27 1.58 10.42
CA ALA A 106 -39.10 3.03 10.30
C ALA A 106 -39.30 3.77 11.63
N CYS A 107 -40.35 3.41 12.39
CA CYS A 107 -40.62 4.00 13.71
C CYS A 107 -39.54 3.69 14.75
N ARG A 108 -38.93 2.51 14.71
CA ARG A 108 -37.79 2.19 15.59
C ARG A 108 -36.60 3.13 15.35
N SER A 109 -36.29 3.41 14.08
CA SER A 109 -35.26 4.39 13.71
C SER A 109 -35.63 5.80 14.19
N LYS A 110 -36.89 6.22 13.99
CA LYS A 110 -37.43 7.50 14.49
C LYS A 110 -37.16 7.68 15.99
N TYR A 111 -37.60 6.71 16.81
CA TYR A 111 -37.46 6.81 18.27
C TYR A 111 -35.98 6.78 18.69
N THR A 112 -35.17 6.01 18.01
CA THR A 112 -33.73 5.97 18.31
C THR A 112 -33.05 7.31 17.98
N PHE A 113 -33.39 7.93 16.86
CA PHE A 113 -32.85 9.25 16.51
C PHE A 113 -33.43 10.36 17.40
N ALA A 114 -34.68 10.26 17.83
CA ALA A 114 -35.24 11.18 18.81
C ALA A 114 -34.50 11.13 20.15
N ASP A 115 -34.13 9.95 20.62
CA ASP A 115 -33.30 9.78 21.82
C ASP A 115 -31.88 10.33 21.58
N LEU A 116 -31.27 10.05 20.44
CA LEU A 116 -29.92 10.52 20.06
C LEU A 116 -29.82 12.04 20.00
N LEU A 117 -30.92 12.72 19.59
CA LEU A 117 -30.96 14.18 19.43
C LEU A 117 -31.66 14.88 20.63
N SER A 118 -32.00 14.14 21.70
CA SER A 118 -32.83 14.64 22.81
C SER A 118 -32.15 15.72 23.67
N ASP A 119 -30.81 15.72 23.73
CA ASP A 119 -29.99 16.66 24.50
C ASP A 119 -29.55 17.91 23.69
N MET A 120 -30.06 18.07 22.47
CA MET A 120 -29.80 19.26 21.66
C MET A 120 -30.59 20.47 22.12
N ASP A 121 -30.00 21.65 22.05
CA ASP A 121 -30.65 22.93 22.41
C ASP A 121 -31.85 23.23 21.51
N GLU A 122 -31.77 22.86 20.24
CA GLU A 122 -32.87 22.98 19.29
C GLU A 122 -33.47 21.61 18.98
N ARG A 123 -34.79 21.50 19.02
CA ARG A 123 -35.52 20.25 18.74
C ARG A 123 -35.95 20.16 17.30
N PHE A 124 -35.65 19.04 16.69
CA PHE A 124 -36.08 18.67 15.34
C PHE A 124 -37.25 17.68 15.40
N TRP A 125 -38.21 17.86 14.51
CA TRP A 125 -39.26 16.88 14.30
C TRP A 125 -38.68 15.65 13.62
N ILE A 126 -39.11 14.45 14.01
CA ILE A 126 -38.71 13.20 13.40
C ILE A 126 -39.93 12.34 13.18
N GLU A 127 -40.16 11.95 11.93
CA GLU A 127 -41.31 11.11 11.56
C GLU A 127 -40.86 9.96 10.63
N SER A 128 -41.79 9.03 10.33
CA SER A 128 -41.48 7.78 9.64
C SER A 128 -42.31 7.63 8.38
N VAL A 129 -41.68 7.14 7.34
CA VAL A 129 -42.24 6.89 6.01
C VAL A 129 -41.82 5.51 5.52
N VAL A 130 -42.71 4.84 4.80
CA VAL A 130 -42.38 3.61 4.06
C VAL A 130 -42.40 3.92 2.58
N TRP A 131 -41.41 3.45 1.85
CA TRP A 131 -41.31 3.62 0.39
C TRP A 131 -41.31 2.28 -0.34
N PHE A 132 -42.41 2.00 -1.05
CA PHE A 132 -42.54 0.82 -1.93
C PHE A 132 -42.03 1.15 -3.32
N THR A 133 -40.73 0.98 -3.55
CA THR A 133 -40.04 1.44 -4.79
C THR A 133 -40.38 0.65 -6.04
N SER A 134 -41.09 -0.47 -5.91
CA SER A 134 -41.51 -1.35 -7.03
C SER A 134 -43.03 -1.57 -7.12
N ILE A 135 -43.80 -0.81 -6.37
CA ILE A 135 -45.28 -0.93 -6.31
C ILE A 135 -45.87 0.41 -6.73
N ARG A 136 -46.75 0.41 -7.69
CA ARG A 136 -47.51 1.60 -8.10
C ARG A 136 -48.73 1.79 -7.23
N ARG A 137 -49.07 3.03 -6.93
CA ARG A 137 -50.23 3.38 -6.11
C ARG A 137 -51.52 2.75 -6.65
N GLY A 138 -51.77 2.82 -7.93
CA GLY A 138 -52.92 2.24 -8.61
C GLY A 138 -52.98 0.71 -8.62
N SER A 139 -51.92 0.01 -8.21
CA SER A 139 -51.94 -1.45 -8.12
C SER A 139 -52.34 -2.01 -6.76
N ILE A 140 -52.64 -1.13 -5.77
CA ILE A 140 -53.13 -1.53 -4.45
C ILE A 140 -54.58 -1.99 -4.56
N GLN A 141 -54.82 -3.21 -4.12
CA GLN A 141 -56.18 -3.77 -4.01
C GLN A 141 -56.53 -3.92 -2.52
N GLY A 142 -57.68 -3.36 -2.11
CA GLY A 142 -58.09 -3.37 -0.71
C GLY A 142 -57.71 -2.10 0.05
N ARG A 143 -57.72 -2.19 1.39
CA ARG A 143 -57.38 -1.07 2.29
C ARG A 143 -56.04 -1.32 2.97
N LEU A 144 -55.26 -0.25 3.10
CA LEU A 144 -54.03 -0.29 3.90
C LEU A 144 -54.34 -0.47 5.39
N PRO A 145 -53.47 -1.07 6.19
CA PRO A 145 -53.57 -1.08 7.65
C PRO A 145 -53.64 0.35 8.20
N ILE A 146 -54.26 0.52 9.39
CA ILE A 146 -54.50 1.84 10.00
C ILE A 146 -53.23 2.70 10.14
N SER A 147 -52.08 2.07 10.37
CA SER A 147 -50.79 2.77 10.48
C SER A 147 -50.19 3.24 9.14
N TYR A 148 -50.78 2.84 8.02
CA TYR A 148 -50.35 3.19 6.66
C TYR A 148 -51.39 4.12 6.05
N GLN A 149 -51.03 5.39 5.90
CA GLN A 149 -51.87 6.39 5.26
C GLN A 149 -51.31 6.73 3.89
N GLU A 150 -52.08 7.32 3.00
CA GLU A 150 -51.64 7.67 1.65
C GLU A 150 -50.43 8.64 1.64
N GLU A 151 -50.32 9.42 2.70
CA GLU A 151 -49.31 10.46 2.84
C GLU A 151 -47.98 9.93 3.42
N ASN A 152 -48.03 8.88 4.27
CA ASN A 152 -46.81 8.31 4.88
C ASN A 152 -46.34 7.02 4.19
N VAL A 153 -47.00 6.63 3.09
CA VAL A 153 -46.58 5.54 2.20
C VAL A 153 -46.32 6.10 0.82
N LEU A 154 -45.08 5.96 0.38
CA LEU A 154 -44.62 6.40 -0.94
C LEU A 154 -44.47 5.19 -1.86
N TYR A 155 -44.65 5.41 -3.15
CA TYR A 155 -44.77 4.37 -4.14
C TYR A 155 -43.77 4.57 -5.29
N GLU A 156 -43.74 3.66 -6.26
CA GLU A 156 -42.94 3.79 -7.48
C GLU A 156 -43.24 5.09 -8.24
N ASP A 157 -44.52 5.50 -8.29
CA ASP A 157 -44.97 6.75 -8.96
C ASP A 157 -44.36 8.01 -8.33
N ASP A 158 -44.01 7.95 -7.04
CA ASP A 158 -43.43 9.06 -6.29
C ASP A 158 -41.92 9.25 -6.62
N LEU A 159 -41.26 8.29 -7.25
CA LEU A 159 -39.87 8.40 -7.70
C LEU A 159 -39.66 9.48 -8.79
N ASP A 160 -40.70 9.76 -9.58
CA ASP A 160 -40.63 10.78 -10.64
C ASP A 160 -40.67 12.21 -10.06
N SER A 161 -41.21 12.37 -8.86
CA SER A 161 -41.35 13.66 -8.19
C SER A 161 -41.07 13.57 -6.68
N PRO A 162 -39.85 13.19 -6.28
CA PRO A 162 -39.52 12.88 -4.88
C PRO A 162 -39.72 14.09 -3.95
N PHE A 163 -39.45 15.29 -4.44
CA PHE A 163 -39.68 16.52 -3.67
C PHE A 163 -41.16 16.64 -3.25
N LYS A 164 -42.11 16.48 -4.20
CA LYS A 164 -43.54 16.57 -3.90
C LYS A 164 -43.99 15.47 -2.94
N ALA A 165 -43.47 14.28 -3.12
CA ALA A 165 -43.80 13.13 -2.27
C ALA A 165 -43.35 13.34 -0.81
N LEU A 166 -42.14 13.80 -0.61
CA LEU A 166 -41.60 14.10 0.72
C LEU A 166 -42.34 15.30 1.37
N MET A 167 -42.60 16.35 0.59
CA MET A 167 -43.36 17.50 1.12
C MET A 167 -44.74 17.09 1.58
N ARG A 168 -45.44 16.22 0.85
CA ARG A 168 -46.76 15.66 1.29
C ARG A 168 -46.63 14.92 2.64
N ALA A 169 -45.56 14.14 2.85
CA ALA A 169 -45.31 13.48 4.11
C ALA A 169 -45.02 14.48 5.26
N TYR A 170 -44.19 15.50 4.99
CA TYR A 170 -43.94 16.57 5.96
C TYR A 170 -45.23 17.31 6.36
N ASP A 171 -46.09 17.62 5.39
CA ASP A 171 -47.37 18.33 5.63
C ASP A 171 -48.38 17.45 6.40
N PHE A 172 -48.45 16.15 6.10
CA PHE A 172 -49.26 15.18 6.83
C PHE A 172 -48.91 15.13 8.32
N TYR A 173 -47.63 15.13 8.64
CA TYR A 173 -47.14 15.15 10.01
C TYR A 173 -47.10 16.54 10.64
N GLN A 174 -47.64 17.57 9.96
CA GLN A 174 -47.63 18.97 10.40
C GLN A 174 -46.25 19.48 10.81
N MET A 175 -45.24 18.99 10.10
CA MET A 175 -43.84 19.41 10.30
C MET A 175 -43.62 20.78 9.64
N GLU A 176 -44.01 21.83 10.35
CA GLU A 176 -43.91 23.21 9.85
C GLU A 176 -42.45 23.66 9.67
N GLU A 177 -42.26 24.60 8.74
CA GLU A 177 -40.93 25.18 8.55
C GLU A 177 -40.51 26.02 9.75
N ARG A 178 -39.35 25.73 10.31
CA ARG A 178 -38.70 26.49 11.38
C ARG A 178 -37.32 26.87 10.95
N ARG A 179 -36.86 28.04 11.35
CA ARG A 179 -35.48 28.45 11.10
C ARG A 179 -34.62 27.91 12.24
N HIS A 180 -33.72 26.98 11.90
CA HIS A 180 -32.72 26.47 12.81
C HIS A 180 -31.40 27.18 12.59
N SER A 181 -30.55 27.21 13.62
CA SER A 181 -29.17 27.71 13.49
C SER A 181 -28.35 26.76 12.64
N GLU A 182 -27.36 27.30 11.93
CA GLU A 182 -26.45 26.49 11.13
C GLU A 182 -25.67 25.50 11.99
N ASP A 183 -25.32 25.90 13.22
CA ASP A 183 -24.67 25.04 14.22
C ASP A 183 -25.57 23.84 14.62
N ALA A 184 -26.88 24.07 14.85
CA ALA A 184 -27.81 22.99 15.18
C ALA A 184 -27.98 22.03 14.00
N VAL A 185 -28.05 22.53 12.76
CA VAL A 185 -28.12 21.69 11.55
C VAL A 185 -26.84 20.84 11.41
N ASN A 186 -25.67 21.43 11.61
CA ASN A 186 -24.40 20.70 11.52
C ASN A 186 -24.29 19.64 12.64
N LYS A 187 -24.71 19.94 13.85
CA LYS A 187 -24.75 18.97 14.96
C LYS A 187 -25.65 17.75 14.66
N VAL A 188 -26.78 17.94 13.97
CA VAL A 188 -27.61 16.82 13.51
C VAL A 188 -26.85 15.95 12.53
N ILE A 189 -26.19 16.59 11.56
CA ILE A 189 -25.38 15.88 10.54
C ILE A 189 -24.26 15.08 11.22
N ASP A 190 -23.51 15.70 12.12
CA ASP A 190 -22.39 15.06 12.82
C ASP A 190 -22.86 13.92 13.73
N ARG A 191 -24.05 13.97 14.29
CA ARG A 191 -24.59 12.89 15.13
C ARG A 191 -25.11 11.70 14.33
N LEU A 192 -25.73 11.95 13.18
CA LEU A 192 -26.26 10.89 12.31
C LEU A 192 -25.15 10.25 11.45
N ALA A 193 -24.13 11.01 11.08
CA ALA A 193 -22.98 10.54 10.32
C ALA A 193 -21.68 11.09 10.94
N PRO A 194 -21.29 10.62 12.13
CA PRO A 194 -20.10 11.10 12.80
C PRO A 194 -18.87 10.76 11.96
N CYS A 195 -18.11 11.80 11.60
CA CYS A 195 -16.80 11.62 10.99
C CYS A 195 -15.77 11.48 12.12
N PHE A 196 -15.13 10.33 12.19
CA PHE A 196 -13.93 10.17 13.02
C PHE A 196 -12.77 9.72 12.14
N GLN A 197 -11.57 10.15 12.50
CA GLN A 197 -10.35 9.65 11.92
C GLN A 197 -9.70 8.75 12.99
N ALA A 198 -9.85 7.46 12.84
CA ALA A 198 -9.04 6.51 13.56
C ALA A 198 -7.87 6.15 12.64
N PHE A 199 -6.67 6.59 13.01
CA PHE A 199 -5.48 6.16 12.32
C PHE A 199 -5.11 4.79 12.89
N PRO A 200 -4.98 3.76 12.02
CA PRO A 200 -4.43 2.50 12.45
C PRO A 200 -3.06 2.77 13.11
N SER A 201 -2.71 2.02 14.14
CA SER A 201 -1.33 2.04 14.65
C SER A 201 -0.36 1.72 13.50
N LEU A 202 0.87 2.24 13.54
CA LEU A 202 1.88 1.91 12.53
C LEU A 202 2.07 0.40 12.40
N SER A 203 1.94 -0.34 13.50
CA SER A 203 1.98 -1.80 13.50
C SER A 203 0.85 -2.44 12.69
N SER A 204 -0.36 -1.90 12.74
CA SER A 204 -1.49 -2.38 11.95
C SER A 204 -1.31 -2.07 10.46
N ILE A 205 -0.91 -0.83 10.13
CA ILE A 205 -0.59 -0.43 8.75
C ILE A 205 0.48 -1.35 8.16
N TYR A 206 1.51 -1.67 8.95
CA TYR A 206 2.55 -2.60 8.57
C TYR A 206 2.00 -3.98 8.23
N GLN A 207 1.14 -4.54 9.09
CA GLN A 207 0.56 -5.88 8.88
C GLN A 207 -0.29 -5.96 7.61
N ASP A 208 -1.11 -4.94 7.36
CA ASP A 208 -1.94 -4.86 6.16
C ASP A 208 -1.08 -4.78 4.89
N GLN A 209 -0.05 -3.93 4.90
CA GLN A 209 0.87 -3.81 3.78
C GLN A 209 1.63 -5.11 3.53
N GLU A 210 2.10 -5.80 4.58
CA GLU A 210 2.75 -7.11 4.46
C GLU A 210 1.82 -8.16 3.83
N TYR A 211 0.54 -8.17 4.19
CA TYR A 211 -0.44 -9.06 3.57
C TYR A 211 -0.54 -8.83 2.05
N PHE A 212 -0.64 -7.57 1.62
CA PHE A 212 -0.70 -7.22 0.20
C PHE A 212 0.61 -7.52 -0.53
N PHE A 213 1.77 -7.23 0.05
CA PHE A 213 3.06 -7.54 -0.55
C PHE A 213 3.25 -9.06 -0.74
N ASN A 214 2.89 -9.85 0.25
CA ASN A 214 2.95 -11.32 0.17
C ASN A 214 2.02 -11.86 -0.92
N ARG A 215 0.82 -11.29 -1.06
CA ARG A 215 -0.13 -11.66 -2.12
C ARG A 215 0.43 -11.32 -3.51
N MET A 216 0.94 -10.11 -3.70
CA MET A 216 1.52 -9.67 -4.97
C MET A 216 2.71 -10.53 -5.38
N THR A 217 3.57 -10.88 -4.43
CA THR A 217 4.70 -11.77 -4.67
C THR A 217 4.25 -13.17 -5.13
N ARG A 218 3.18 -13.72 -4.55
CA ARG A 218 2.60 -15.00 -4.99
C ARG A 218 2.02 -14.90 -6.41
N GLU A 219 1.31 -13.82 -6.73
CA GLU A 219 0.79 -13.60 -8.09
C GLU A 219 1.92 -13.55 -9.13
N GLN A 220 3.07 -12.94 -8.78
CA GLN A 220 4.23 -12.91 -9.68
C GLN A 220 4.88 -14.29 -9.86
N SER A 221 4.81 -15.17 -8.88
CA SER A 221 5.41 -16.51 -9.00
C SER A 221 4.80 -17.35 -10.13
N PHE A 222 3.56 -17.06 -10.54
CA PHE A 222 2.96 -17.68 -11.72
C PHE A 222 3.68 -17.35 -13.02
N LEU A 223 4.45 -16.25 -13.08
CA LEU A 223 5.29 -15.96 -14.25
C LEU A 223 6.34 -17.03 -14.50
N LEU A 224 6.77 -17.74 -13.46
CA LEU A 224 7.73 -18.84 -13.58
C LEU A 224 7.16 -20.07 -14.27
N ASP A 225 5.83 -20.23 -14.29
CA ASP A 225 5.18 -21.33 -15.02
C ASP A 225 5.39 -21.17 -16.53
N TYR A 226 5.39 -19.92 -17.03
CA TYR A 226 5.70 -19.61 -18.45
C TYR A 226 7.19 -19.78 -18.78
N LEU A 227 8.07 -19.83 -17.76
CA LEU A 227 9.49 -19.98 -17.90
C LEU A 227 9.95 -21.43 -17.61
N GLU A 228 9.04 -22.37 -17.41
CA GLU A 228 9.41 -23.72 -16.96
C GLU A 228 10.27 -24.44 -17.97
N GLU A 229 9.93 -24.34 -19.25
CA GLU A 229 10.66 -25.00 -20.36
C GLU A 229 11.85 -24.19 -20.90
N GLN A 230 12.02 -22.94 -20.48
CA GLN A 230 13.10 -22.09 -20.96
C GLN A 230 14.41 -22.43 -20.23
N LYS A 231 15.46 -22.73 -21.00
CA LYS A 231 16.79 -23.02 -20.42
C LYS A 231 17.53 -21.75 -20.04
N THR A 232 17.35 -20.67 -20.78
CA THR A 232 17.96 -19.37 -20.47
C THR A 232 16.90 -18.28 -20.36
N ALA A 233 16.97 -17.50 -19.28
CA ALA A 233 16.07 -16.36 -19.11
C ALA A 233 16.77 -15.17 -18.44
N ALA A 234 16.48 -13.98 -18.97
CA ALA A 234 16.93 -12.70 -18.45
C ALA A 234 15.73 -11.92 -17.90
N ILE A 235 15.68 -11.76 -16.57
CA ILE A 235 14.58 -11.10 -15.87
C ILE A 235 15.06 -9.75 -15.37
N GLN A 236 14.59 -8.70 -16.04
CA GLN A 236 14.83 -7.31 -15.68
C GLN A 236 13.76 -6.80 -14.74
N GLY A 237 14.13 -5.96 -13.77
CA GLY A 237 13.14 -5.27 -12.93
C GLY A 237 13.79 -4.21 -12.07
N ALA A 238 13.08 -3.14 -11.81
CA ALA A 238 13.50 -2.10 -10.88
C ALA A 238 13.55 -2.60 -9.42
N ALA A 239 14.08 -1.79 -8.50
CA ALA A 239 14.02 -2.10 -7.08
C ALA A 239 12.57 -2.37 -6.64
N GLY A 240 12.39 -3.36 -5.76
CA GLY A 240 11.07 -3.69 -5.22
C GLY A 240 10.16 -4.54 -6.12
N THR A 241 10.58 -4.90 -7.34
CA THR A 241 9.77 -5.73 -8.25
C THR A 241 9.82 -7.24 -7.98
N GLY A 242 10.40 -7.68 -6.87
CA GLY A 242 10.38 -9.09 -6.47
C GLY A 242 11.42 -10.00 -7.15
N LYS A 243 12.44 -9.46 -7.84
CA LYS A 243 13.50 -10.23 -8.53
C LYS A 243 14.08 -11.35 -7.68
N THR A 244 14.61 -11.02 -6.51
CA THR A 244 15.22 -11.99 -5.59
C THR A 244 14.25 -13.09 -5.17
N VAL A 245 12.97 -12.75 -4.93
CA VAL A 245 11.94 -13.74 -4.55
C VAL A 245 11.68 -14.70 -5.69
N LEU A 246 11.55 -14.19 -6.93
CA LEU A 246 11.39 -15.02 -8.12
C LEU A 246 12.63 -15.88 -8.39
N ALA A 247 13.83 -15.32 -8.16
CA ALA A 247 15.10 -16.06 -8.28
C ALA A 247 15.15 -17.25 -7.31
N VAL A 248 14.79 -17.02 -6.04
CA VAL A 248 14.73 -18.07 -5.01
C VAL A 248 13.65 -19.10 -5.34
N GLU A 249 12.47 -18.70 -5.78
CA GLU A 249 11.41 -19.61 -6.18
C GLU A 249 11.81 -20.47 -7.38
N LYS A 250 12.48 -19.88 -8.39
CA LYS A 250 13.01 -20.66 -9.53
C LYS A 250 14.08 -21.66 -9.07
N ALA A 251 14.98 -21.24 -8.17
CA ALA A 251 15.96 -22.14 -7.57
C ALA A 251 15.30 -23.30 -6.83
N TYR A 252 14.25 -23.02 -6.06
CA TYR A 252 13.47 -24.04 -5.38
C TYR A 252 12.85 -25.05 -6.34
N ARG A 253 12.23 -24.59 -7.42
CA ARG A 253 11.60 -25.45 -8.43
C ARG A 253 12.63 -26.37 -9.10
N LEU A 254 13.75 -25.83 -9.56
CA LEU A 254 14.83 -26.60 -10.16
C LEU A 254 15.47 -27.58 -9.17
N SER A 255 15.58 -27.20 -7.90
CA SER A 255 16.22 -28.03 -6.86
C SER A 255 15.48 -29.32 -6.53
N LYS A 256 14.25 -29.49 -7.00
CA LYS A 256 13.48 -30.74 -6.87
C LYS A 256 14.06 -31.87 -7.73
N GLN A 257 14.77 -31.52 -8.80
CA GLN A 257 15.29 -32.50 -9.76
C GLN A 257 16.82 -32.47 -9.89
N GLU A 258 17.47 -31.35 -9.51
CA GLU A 258 18.89 -31.13 -9.77
C GLU A 258 19.56 -30.28 -8.72
N LYS A 259 20.90 -30.26 -8.73
CA LYS A 259 21.69 -29.39 -7.86
C LYS A 259 21.84 -28.01 -8.51
N VAL A 260 21.47 -26.97 -7.76
CA VAL A 260 21.42 -25.59 -8.25
C VAL A 260 22.47 -24.72 -7.55
N LEU A 261 23.17 -23.91 -8.30
CA LEU A 261 24.03 -22.84 -7.81
C LEU A 261 23.26 -21.53 -7.84
N PHE A 262 23.07 -20.91 -6.69
CA PHE A 262 22.52 -19.57 -6.57
C PHE A 262 23.62 -18.57 -6.26
N LEU A 263 23.83 -17.63 -7.17
CA LEU A 263 24.86 -16.60 -7.06
C LEU A 263 24.24 -15.23 -6.83
N CYS A 264 24.80 -14.47 -5.90
CA CYS A 264 24.58 -13.04 -5.80
C CYS A 264 25.90 -12.33 -5.48
N TYR A 265 26.03 -11.09 -5.91
CA TYR A 265 27.29 -10.35 -5.75
C TYR A 265 27.57 -9.99 -4.30
N ASN A 266 26.55 -9.51 -3.57
CA ASN A 266 26.68 -8.99 -2.21
C ASN A 266 26.83 -10.11 -1.16
N ARG A 267 27.92 -9.99 -0.36
CA ARG A 267 28.21 -10.96 0.71
C ARG A 267 27.07 -11.08 1.73
N ASN A 268 26.50 -9.97 2.16
CA ASN A 268 25.44 -9.99 3.16
C ASN A 268 24.16 -10.63 2.60
N LEU A 269 23.85 -10.43 1.32
CA LEU A 269 22.69 -11.01 0.67
C LEU A 269 22.80 -12.54 0.61
N TYR A 270 23.92 -13.10 0.12
CA TYR A 270 24.03 -14.56 0.02
C TYR A 270 24.04 -15.23 1.40
N GLN A 271 24.65 -14.59 2.41
CA GLN A 271 24.62 -15.10 3.79
C GLN A 271 23.20 -15.11 4.38
N ASP A 272 22.43 -14.05 4.13
CA ASP A 272 21.02 -13.97 4.56
C ASP A 272 20.16 -15.02 3.85
N LEU A 273 20.31 -15.17 2.53
CA LEU A 273 19.61 -16.18 1.75
C LEU A 273 19.97 -17.61 2.20
N ARG A 274 21.25 -17.87 2.40
CA ARG A 274 21.71 -19.18 2.89
C ARG A 274 21.13 -19.50 4.25
N ARG A 275 21.11 -18.55 5.19
CA ARG A 275 20.53 -18.73 6.52
C ARG A 275 19.02 -19.01 6.47
N LYS A 276 18.31 -18.31 5.61
CA LYS A 276 16.84 -18.46 5.49
C LYS A 276 16.43 -19.74 4.81
N TRP A 277 17.20 -20.21 3.84
CA TRP A 277 16.71 -21.21 2.90
C TRP A 277 17.50 -22.53 2.89
N HIS A 278 18.71 -22.59 3.48
CA HIS A 278 19.56 -23.78 3.42
C HIS A 278 18.85 -25.07 3.87
N ASP A 279 18.14 -25.02 5.01
CA ASP A 279 17.43 -26.19 5.55
C ASP A 279 16.20 -26.59 4.73
N ARG A 280 15.59 -25.62 4.04
CA ARG A 280 14.40 -25.83 3.21
C ARG A 280 14.72 -26.25 1.77
N MET A 281 15.93 -25.95 1.31
CA MET A 281 16.40 -26.18 -0.05
C MET A 281 17.80 -26.81 -0.05
N PRO A 282 17.97 -28.08 0.39
CA PRO A 282 19.30 -28.70 0.54
C PRO A 282 20.02 -28.89 -0.80
N ASN A 283 19.31 -28.84 -1.92
CA ASN A 283 19.88 -28.93 -3.25
C ASN A 283 20.24 -27.56 -3.86
N VAL A 284 20.09 -26.45 -3.13
CA VAL A 284 20.54 -25.12 -3.55
C VAL A 284 21.72 -24.67 -2.70
N ASP A 285 22.82 -24.38 -3.34
CA ASP A 285 23.98 -23.77 -2.68
C ASP A 285 24.03 -22.26 -2.99
N PHE A 286 24.02 -21.43 -1.94
CA PHE A 286 24.08 -19.96 -2.05
C PHE A 286 25.51 -19.48 -1.86
N TYR A 287 26.04 -18.69 -2.81
CA TYR A 287 27.37 -18.11 -2.79
C TYR A 287 27.43 -16.73 -3.44
N ASN A 288 28.51 -15.99 -3.18
CA ASN A 288 29.07 -15.06 -4.15
C ASN A 288 30.27 -15.72 -4.85
N LEU A 289 30.70 -15.20 -5.99
CA LEU A 289 31.76 -15.84 -6.79
C LEU A 289 33.09 -15.98 -6.02
N GLN A 290 33.46 -14.95 -5.25
CA GLN A 290 34.68 -15.02 -4.45
C GLN A 290 34.63 -16.11 -3.38
N ALA A 291 33.50 -16.24 -2.67
CA ALA A 291 33.30 -17.28 -1.66
C ALA A 291 33.30 -18.68 -2.30
N LEU A 292 32.74 -18.82 -3.50
CA LEU A 292 32.72 -20.06 -4.24
C LEU A 292 34.18 -20.45 -4.67
N ALA A 293 34.89 -19.50 -5.25
CA ALA A 293 36.30 -19.69 -5.65
C ALA A 293 37.22 -19.97 -4.43
N THR A 294 37.04 -19.22 -3.34
CA THR A 294 37.78 -19.45 -2.07
C THR A 294 37.55 -20.87 -1.54
N ARG A 295 36.31 -21.36 -1.60
CA ARG A 295 35.99 -22.74 -1.17
C ARG A 295 36.66 -23.78 -2.10
N ALA A 296 36.66 -23.54 -3.41
CA ALA A 296 37.22 -24.43 -4.39
C ALA A 296 38.77 -24.47 -4.33
N THR A 297 39.42 -23.33 -4.13
CA THR A 297 40.87 -23.19 -4.09
C THR A 297 41.47 -23.37 -2.69
N LYS A 298 40.65 -23.30 -1.64
CA LYS A 298 41.07 -23.25 -0.21
C LYS A 298 41.95 -22.06 0.15
N LYS A 299 41.94 -21.00 -0.66
CA LYS A 299 42.65 -19.73 -0.45
C LYS A 299 41.70 -18.59 -0.70
N GLU A 300 41.91 -17.48 0.00
CA GLU A 300 41.14 -16.28 -0.27
C GLU A 300 41.35 -15.85 -1.73
N ALA A 301 40.26 -15.84 -2.50
CA ALA A 301 40.30 -15.64 -3.94
C ALA A 301 40.19 -14.14 -4.29
N SER A 302 41.10 -13.66 -5.12
CA SER A 302 41.01 -12.38 -5.83
C SER A 302 40.01 -12.47 -6.99
N MET A 303 39.75 -11.35 -7.66
CA MET A 303 38.88 -11.36 -8.87
C MET A 303 39.55 -12.09 -10.04
N GLU A 304 40.90 -12.06 -10.14
CA GLU A 304 41.64 -12.85 -11.13
C GLU A 304 41.52 -14.36 -10.83
N ASP A 305 41.62 -14.75 -9.55
CA ASP A 305 41.43 -16.13 -9.13
C ASP A 305 40.03 -16.65 -9.47
N VAL A 306 39.00 -15.80 -9.37
CA VAL A 306 37.64 -16.13 -9.81
C VAL A 306 37.59 -16.43 -11.30
N THR A 307 38.27 -15.61 -12.12
CA THR A 307 38.31 -15.81 -13.57
C THR A 307 39.02 -17.15 -13.92
N TYR A 308 40.17 -17.41 -13.32
CA TYR A 308 40.87 -18.69 -13.51
C TYR A 308 40.03 -19.88 -13.03
N PHE A 309 39.36 -19.75 -11.90
CA PHE A 309 38.47 -20.77 -11.40
C PHE A 309 37.33 -21.09 -12.38
N LEU A 310 36.71 -20.08 -12.99
CA LEU A 310 35.61 -20.30 -13.95
C LEU A 310 36.11 -20.95 -15.26
N LEU A 311 37.32 -20.60 -15.71
CA LEU A 311 37.90 -21.18 -16.90
C LEU A 311 38.32 -22.66 -16.72
N ASP A 312 38.67 -23.06 -15.50
CA ASP A 312 39.12 -24.41 -15.18
C ASP A 312 38.25 -25.10 -14.12
N TYR A 313 36.94 -24.79 -14.13
CA TYR A 313 35.98 -25.19 -13.10
C TYR A 313 35.89 -26.71 -12.88
N GLN A 314 36.19 -27.52 -13.89
CA GLN A 314 36.13 -28.97 -13.84
C GLN A 314 37.27 -29.61 -13.03
N ASN A 315 38.41 -28.94 -12.95
CA ASN A 315 39.65 -29.48 -12.32
C ASN A 315 39.79 -29.10 -10.84
N TYR A 316 38.87 -28.29 -10.27
CA TYR A 316 38.95 -27.87 -8.87
C TYR A 316 38.42 -28.92 -7.88
N LEU A 317 38.97 -28.88 -6.67
CA LEU A 317 38.71 -29.82 -5.59
C LEU A 317 37.21 -29.97 -5.27
N GLY A 318 36.70 -31.21 -5.37
CA GLY A 318 35.34 -31.56 -5.12
C GLY A 318 34.45 -31.62 -6.35
N GLY A 319 34.98 -31.23 -7.53
CA GLY A 319 34.29 -31.25 -8.81
C GLY A 319 33.10 -30.25 -8.88
N TRP A 320 32.78 -29.85 -10.10
CA TRP A 320 31.59 -29.08 -10.34
C TRP A 320 30.35 -29.99 -10.24
N LYS A 321 29.39 -29.62 -9.42
CA LYS A 321 28.20 -30.46 -9.12
C LYS A 321 26.88 -29.80 -9.50
N TYR A 322 26.94 -28.58 -10.00
CA TYR A 322 25.73 -27.82 -10.29
C TYR A 322 25.32 -28.00 -11.75
N LYS A 323 24.06 -28.30 -11.96
CA LYS A 323 23.51 -28.40 -13.29
C LYS A 323 22.95 -27.06 -13.74
N SER A 324 22.19 -26.40 -12.88
CA SER A 324 21.62 -25.08 -13.19
C SER A 324 22.21 -23.99 -12.33
N ILE A 325 22.26 -22.78 -12.88
CA ILE A 325 22.83 -21.58 -12.26
C ILE A 325 21.79 -20.46 -12.29
N ILE A 326 21.59 -19.83 -11.14
CA ILE A 326 20.75 -18.64 -11.00
C ILE A 326 21.62 -17.50 -10.48
N VAL A 327 21.56 -16.37 -11.14
CA VAL A 327 22.29 -15.15 -10.78
C VAL A 327 21.31 -14.06 -10.39
N ASP A 328 21.40 -13.59 -9.15
CA ASP A 328 20.65 -12.42 -8.68
C ASP A 328 21.59 -11.20 -8.60
N GLU A 329 21.03 -10.00 -8.82
CA GLU A 329 21.78 -8.74 -8.94
C GLU A 329 22.85 -8.82 -10.06
N GLY A 330 22.49 -9.40 -11.18
CA GLY A 330 23.42 -9.69 -12.30
C GLY A 330 24.15 -8.49 -12.85
N GLN A 331 23.61 -7.26 -12.70
CA GLN A 331 24.26 -6.01 -13.11
C GLN A 331 25.58 -5.72 -12.36
N ASP A 332 25.83 -6.35 -11.23
CA ASP A 332 27.06 -6.16 -10.45
C ASP A 332 28.19 -7.13 -10.86
N PHE A 333 27.87 -8.13 -11.70
CA PHE A 333 28.84 -9.13 -12.16
C PHE A 333 29.59 -8.65 -13.42
N LEU A 334 30.79 -9.17 -13.61
CA LEU A 334 31.53 -8.99 -14.86
C LEU A 334 30.82 -9.75 -15.98
N LYS A 335 30.70 -9.15 -17.16
CA LYS A 335 30.08 -9.77 -18.32
C LYS A 335 30.76 -11.10 -18.67
N ASP A 336 32.10 -11.14 -18.64
CA ASP A 336 32.85 -12.35 -18.95
C ASP A 336 32.56 -13.48 -17.95
N HIS A 337 32.45 -13.17 -16.66
CA HIS A 337 32.04 -14.15 -15.64
C HIS A 337 30.64 -14.68 -15.89
N LEU A 338 29.69 -13.81 -16.27
CA LEU A 338 28.34 -14.23 -16.63
C LEU A 338 28.34 -15.13 -17.86
N ALA A 339 29.15 -14.82 -18.87
CA ALA A 339 29.28 -15.62 -20.08
C ALA A 339 29.85 -17.01 -19.78
N TYR A 340 30.92 -17.09 -18.94
CA TYR A 340 31.46 -18.38 -18.50
C TYR A 340 30.44 -19.20 -17.71
N LEU A 341 29.69 -18.59 -16.80
CA LEU A 341 28.63 -19.26 -16.03
C LEU A 341 27.51 -19.79 -16.92
N GLN A 342 27.13 -19.04 -17.95
CA GLN A 342 26.11 -19.47 -18.93
C GLN A 342 26.63 -20.68 -19.73
N GLU A 343 27.91 -20.65 -20.17
CA GLU A 343 28.51 -21.75 -20.88
C GLU A 343 28.62 -23.02 -20.02
N ILE A 344 29.03 -22.88 -18.77
CA ILE A 344 29.08 -23.99 -17.79
C ILE A 344 27.70 -24.63 -17.60
N ALA A 345 26.63 -23.81 -17.47
CA ALA A 345 25.28 -24.33 -17.37
C ALA A 345 24.84 -25.04 -18.65
N ARG A 346 25.20 -24.51 -19.82
CA ARG A 346 24.91 -25.11 -21.12
C ARG A 346 25.60 -26.48 -21.29
N GLU A 347 26.92 -26.57 -20.93
CA GLU A 347 27.66 -27.84 -20.98
C GLU A 347 27.07 -28.90 -20.05
N ALA A 348 26.50 -28.50 -18.90
CA ALA A 348 25.81 -29.37 -17.97
C ALA A 348 24.38 -29.74 -18.41
N ASP A 349 23.90 -29.28 -19.56
CA ASP A 349 22.51 -29.38 -20.03
C ASP A 349 21.51 -28.84 -18.98
N GLY A 350 21.91 -27.78 -18.26
CA GLY A 350 21.14 -27.12 -17.21
C GLY A 350 20.53 -25.79 -17.64
N SER A 351 19.93 -25.10 -16.69
CA SER A 351 19.32 -23.79 -16.91
C SER A 351 20.21 -22.67 -16.41
N PHE A 352 20.18 -21.51 -17.09
CA PHE A 352 20.85 -20.30 -16.68
C PHE A 352 19.86 -19.13 -16.61
N TYR A 353 19.66 -18.57 -15.42
CA TYR A 353 18.72 -17.47 -15.18
C TYR A 353 19.47 -16.29 -14.57
N ILE A 354 19.27 -15.10 -15.14
CA ILE A 354 19.84 -13.85 -14.60
C ILE A 354 18.71 -12.88 -14.23
N PHE A 355 18.77 -12.37 -13.01
CA PHE A 355 17.89 -11.32 -12.49
C PHE A 355 18.73 -10.05 -12.31
N TYR A 356 18.29 -8.94 -12.91
CA TYR A 356 19.09 -7.71 -12.92
C TYR A 356 18.25 -6.44 -12.88
N ASP A 357 18.86 -5.34 -12.45
CA ASP A 357 18.27 -4.00 -12.41
C ASP A 357 19.21 -3.02 -13.11
N GLN A 358 18.81 -2.54 -14.28
CA GLN A 358 19.62 -1.59 -15.05
C GLN A 358 19.81 -0.22 -14.36
N HIS A 359 18.95 0.12 -13.38
CA HIS A 359 18.99 1.39 -12.64
C HIS A 359 19.80 1.32 -11.33
N GLN A 360 20.33 0.16 -10.96
CA GLN A 360 21.11 -0.05 -9.74
C GLN A 360 22.60 -0.35 -10.01
N LEU A 361 23.16 0.17 -11.06
CA LEU A 361 24.59 0.10 -11.32
C LEU A 361 25.35 0.94 -10.28
N THR A 362 25.68 0.36 -9.11
CA THR A 362 26.38 1.05 -8.02
C THR A 362 27.89 0.83 -8.04
N GLN A 363 28.36 -0.10 -8.84
CA GLN A 363 29.78 -0.38 -9.04
C GLN A 363 29.99 -0.61 -10.52
N GLN A 364 30.60 0.36 -11.19
CA GLN A 364 31.39 -0.03 -12.35
C GLN A 364 32.48 -0.97 -11.81
N PRO A 365 32.64 -2.16 -12.39
CA PRO A 365 33.78 -3.00 -12.04
C PRO A 365 35.03 -2.13 -12.17
N LEU A 366 35.79 -2.00 -11.09
CA LEU A 366 36.94 -1.08 -10.96
C LEU A 366 37.95 -1.14 -12.12
N TRP A 367 37.90 -2.16 -12.94
CA TRP A 367 38.78 -2.38 -14.10
C TRP A 367 38.17 -1.89 -15.44
N GLU A 368 36.83 -1.80 -15.59
CA GLU A 368 36.17 -1.19 -16.75
C GLU A 368 36.10 0.34 -16.66
N ALA A 369 36.15 0.88 -15.44
CA ALA A 369 35.98 2.30 -15.14
C ALA A 369 37.08 3.22 -15.75
N LYS A 370 38.19 2.67 -16.22
CA LYS A 370 39.25 3.50 -16.80
C LYS A 370 38.99 3.99 -18.22
N ASN A 371 38.01 3.44 -18.97
CA ASN A 371 37.90 3.73 -20.42
C ASN A 371 36.50 3.66 -21.06
N LYS A 372 35.37 3.53 -20.32
CA LYS A 372 34.06 3.45 -20.98
C LYS A 372 33.00 4.29 -20.27
N ASP A 373 32.19 5.03 -21.06
CA ASP A 373 30.96 5.71 -20.63
C ASP A 373 29.91 4.71 -20.13
N GLU A 374 29.11 5.11 -19.10
CA GLU A 374 27.99 4.33 -18.51
C GLU A 374 27.02 3.77 -19.55
N LYS A 375 26.72 4.55 -20.58
CA LYS A 375 25.87 4.14 -21.72
C LYS A 375 26.44 2.93 -22.51
N THR A 376 27.75 2.71 -22.42
CA THR A 376 28.42 1.60 -23.12
C THR A 376 28.31 0.31 -22.32
N ALA A 377 28.47 0.34 -20.98
CA ALA A 377 28.31 -0.83 -20.11
C ALA A 377 26.86 -1.35 -20.09
N GLU A 378 25.86 -0.44 -20.03
CA GLU A 378 24.43 -0.77 -20.16
C GLU A 378 24.14 -1.41 -21.52
N LYS A 379 24.63 -0.83 -22.61
CA LYS A 379 24.47 -1.39 -23.96
C LYS A 379 25.08 -2.78 -24.11
N ASP A 380 26.24 -3.03 -23.49
CA ASP A 380 26.93 -4.32 -23.56
C ASP A 380 26.16 -5.43 -22.82
N LEU A 381 25.60 -5.13 -21.64
CA LEU A 381 24.72 -6.07 -20.91
C LEU A 381 23.44 -6.34 -21.69
N LEU A 382 22.76 -5.29 -22.17
CA LEU A 382 21.54 -5.41 -22.95
C LEU A 382 21.78 -6.14 -24.30
N ALA A 383 22.95 -5.99 -24.91
CA ALA A 383 23.32 -6.74 -26.11
C ALA A 383 23.48 -8.24 -25.81
N TRP A 384 24.14 -8.58 -24.70
CA TRP A 384 24.37 -9.97 -24.32
C TRP A 384 23.06 -10.72 -23.98
N VAL A 385 22.15 -10.10 -23.25
CA VAL A 385 20.87 -10.74 -22.90
C VAL A 385 19.91 -10.89 -24.08
N LYS A 386 20.22 -10.33 -25.26
CA LYS A 386 19.40 -10.53 -26.47
C LYS A 386 19.35 -11.97 -26.96
N ASP A 387 20.36 -12.74 -26.66
CA ASP A 387 20.51 -14.12 -27.10
C ASP A 387 19.87 -15.14 -26.13
N PHE A 388 19.21 -14.68 -25.08
CA PHE A 388 18.47 -15.54 -24.15
C PHE A 388 17.13 -16.00 -24.74
N ASP A 389 16.72 -17.24 -24.43
CA ASP A 389 15.44 -17.82 -24.88
C ASP A 389 14.25 -16.97 -24.47
N CYS A 390 14.32 -16.36 -23.28
CA CYS A 390 13.28 -15.48 -22.78
C CYS A 390 13.84 -14.23 -22.10
N ARG A 391 13.19 -13.10 -22.36
CA ARG A 391 13.43 -11.83 -21.66
C ARG A 391 12.12 -11.34 -21.05
N LEU A 392 12.14 -11.17 -19.74
CA LEU A 392 10.98 -10.70 -18.99
C LEU A 392 11.29 -9.37 -18.29
N VAL A 393 10.36 -8.43 -18.33
CA VAL A 393 10.47 -7.17 -17.60
C VAL A 393 9.41 -7.12 -16.49
N LEU A 394 9.88 -7.09 -15.25
CA LEU A 394 9.05 -6.89 -14.08
C LEU A 394 8.85 -5.39 -13.86
N ASN A 395 7.62 -4.93 -14.04
CA ASN A 395 7.28 -3.51 -13.92
C ASN A 395 6.35 -3.20 -12.73
N MET A 396 5.99 -4.21 -11.94
CA MET A 396 5.12 -4.03 -10.76
C MET A 396 5.95 -4.04 -9.49
N ASN A 397 5.88 -2.98 -8.69
CA ASN A 397 6.53 -2.95 -7.39
C ASN A 397 5.70 -3.75 -6.37
N CYS A 398 6.35 -4.70 -5.70
CA CYS A 398 5.77 -5.62 -4.72
C CYS A 398 6.43 -5.52 -3.33
N ARG A 399 7.27 -4.51 -3.11
CA ARG A 399 8.06 -4.35 -1.87
C ARG A 399 7.76 -3.06 -1.16
N ASN A 400 7.79 -1.94 -1.87
CA ASN A 400 7.69 -0.61 -1.31
C ASN A 400 6.26 -0.10 -1.42
N THR A 401 5.84 0.74 -0.49
CA THR A 401 4.64 1.54 -0.69
C THR A 401 4.81 2.46 -1.91
N ARG A 402 3.71 2.87 -2.51
CA ARG A 402 3.72 3.77 -3.67
C ARG A 402 4.48 5.06 -3.38
N SER A 403 4.23 5.67 -2.23
CA SER A 403 4.88 6.91 -1.82
C SER A 403 6.41 6.78 -1.76
N ILE A 404 6.92 5.66 -1.21
CA ILE A 404 8.36 5.38 -1.14
C ILE A 404 8.94 5.15 -2.54
N ALA A 405 8.30 4.31 -3.36
CA ALA A 405 8.80 4.00 -4.69
C ALA A 405 8.88 5.25 -5.60
N GLU A 406 7.88 6.13 -5.53
CA GLU A 406 7.89 7.40 -6.24
C GLU A 406 9.03 8.31 -5.76
N THR A 407 9.14 8.52 -4.45
CA THR A 407 10.20 9.35 -3.86
C THR A 407 11.60 8.82 -4.20
N ALA A 408 11.83 7.51 -4.09
CA ALA A 408 13.11 6.90 -4.43
C ALA A 408 13.43 7.02 -5.93
N GLY A 409 12.46 6.84 -6.81
CA GLY A 409 12.64 6.77 -8.26
C GLY A 409 12.87 8.12 -8.94
N ILE A 410 12.40 9.23 -8.35
CA ILE A 410 12.46 10.56 -8.98
C ILE A 410 13.89 10.96 -9.39
N PRO A 411 14.92 10.92 -8.51
CA PRO A 411 16.26 11.40 -8.88
C PRO A 411 16.95 10.57 -9.97
N VAL A 412 16.52 9.33 -10.17
CA VAL A 412 17.07 8.40 -11.19
C VAL A 412 16.12 8.22 -12.39
N ASN A 413 15.07 9.03 -12.52
CA ASN A 413 14.09 8.97 -13.60
C ASN A 413 13.44 7.59 -13.81
N VAL A 414 13.24 6.84 -12.73
CA VAL A 414 12.54 5.55 -12.78
C VAL A 414 11.04 5.80 -12.76
N THR A 415 10.43 5.95 -13.95
CA THR A 415 9.02 6.33 -14.12
C THR A 415 8.11 5.17 -14.52
N ASN A 416 8.67 4.03 -14.97
CA ASN A 416 7.91 2.92 -15.56
C ASN A 416 7.46 1.85 -14.56
N ILE A 417 7.56 2.10 -13.26
CA ILE A 417 7.09 1.17 -12.24
C ILE A 417 5.58 1.30 -12.08
N ARG A 418 4.86 0.22 -12.36
CA ARG A 418 3.43 0.15 -12.08
C ARG A 418 3.22 -0.09 -10.60
N MET A 419 2.31 0.70 -10.02
CA MET A 419 1.95 0.59 -8.62
C MET A 419 0.47 0.24 -8.52
N ARG A 420 0.11 -0.70 -7.67
CA ARG A 420 -1.30 -0.89 -7.30
C ARG A 420 -1.75 0.25 -6.37
N GLN A 421 -3.01 0.65 -6.51
CA GLN A 421 -3.56 1.76 -5.71
C GLN A 421 -3.75 1.40 -4.24
N GLU A 422 -3.84 0.11 -3.92
CA GLU A 422 -4.14 -0.39 -2.58
C GLU A 422 -3.01 -0.15 -1.55
N ILE A 423 -1.76 0.09 -2.00
CA ILE A 423 -0.62 0.29 -1.10
C ILE A 423 0.01 1.66 -1.32
N ILE A 424 -0.73 2.71 -0.99
CA ILE A 424 -0.23 4.09 -1.13
C ILE A 424 0.91 4.35 -0.12
N GLY A 425 0.69 4.03 1.14
CA GLY A 425 1.62 4.29 2.24
C GLY A 425 1.74 5.77 2.62
N GLU A 426 2.41 6.03 3.73
CA GLU A 426 2.73 7.39 4.13
C GLU A 426 3.78 8.02 3.21
N LYS A 427 3.68 9.34 3.04
CA LYS A 427 4.72 10.11 2.35
C LYS A 427 6.02 10.06 3.17
N PRO A 428 7.16 9.74 2.55
CA PRO A 428 8.45 9.82 3.21
C PRO A 428 8.68 11.18 3.85
N LYS A 429 9.39 11.20 4.98
CA LYS A 429 9.69 12.44 5.71
C LYS A 429 11.15 12.85 5.46
N PHE A 430 11.37 14.15 5.29
CA PHE A 430 12.68 14.71 5.08
C PHE A 430 12.97 15.73 6.17
N HIS A 431 13.91 15.39 7.05
CA HIS A 431 14.33 16.19 8.20
C HIS A 431 15.55 17.02 7.81
N ILE A 432 15.42 18.34 7.83
CA ILE A 432 16.47 19.27 7.54
C ILE A 432 16.90 19.92 8.83
N LEU A 433 18.13 19.63 9.28
CA LEU A 433 18.72 20.06 10.53
C LEU A 433 19.90 21.00 10.25
N ARG A 434 20.36 21.72 11.25
CA ARG A 434 21.46 22.70 11.12
C ARG A 434 22.77 22.20 11.72
N THR A 435 22.69 21.30 12.69
CA THR A 435 23.86 20.79 13.40
C THR A 435 23.85 19.25 13.49
N LYS A 436 25.02 18.69 13.76
CA LYS A 436 25.16 17.25 13.99
C LYS A 436 24.38 16.81 15.22
N GLU A 437 24.38 17.60 16.26
CA GLU A 437 23.68 17.32 17.52
C GLU A 437 22.16 17.27 17.32
N GLU A 438 21.62 18.21 16.57
CA GLU A 438 20.20 18.21 16.18
C GLU A 438 19.86 16.96 15.36
N ALA A 439 20.71 16.59 14.40
CA ALA A 439 20.49 15.40 13.57
C ALA A 439 20.49 14.11 14.40
N ILE A 440 21.42 13.94 15.33
CA ILE A 440 21.48 12.78 16.25
C ILE A 440 20.23 12.75 17.14
N SER A 441 19.83 13.90 17.68
CA SER A 441 18.61 14.02 18.50
C SER A 441 17.34 13.66 17.71
N SER A 442 17.24 14.16 16.47
CA SER A 442 16.12 13.86 15.55
C SER A 442 16.07 12.38 15.23
N ILE A 443 17.19 11.73 14.87
CA ILE A 443 17.25 10.28 14.64
C ILE A 443 16.76 9.52 15.87
N GLY A 444 17.18 9.94 17.07
CA GLY A 444 16.71 9.34 18.33
C GLY A 444 15.21 9.49 18.55
N SER A 445 14.63 10.63 18.18
CA SER A 445 13.19 10.89 18.27
C SER A 445 12.41 10.06 17.24
N ILE A 446 12.94 9.92 16.01
CA ILE A 446 12.36 9.06 14.97
C ILE A 446 12.33 7.61 15.45
N ILE A 447 13.42 7.07 15.99
CA ILE A 447 13.47 5.71 16.50
C ILE A 447 12.42 5.50 17.58
N ARG A 448 12.34 6.43 18.56
CA ARG A 448 11.35 6.35 19.66
C ARG A 448 9.93 6.36 19.12
N SER A 449 9.60 7.25 18.19
CA SER A 449 8.23 7.32 17.64
C SER A 449 7.77 6.00 17.03
N TYR A 450 8.66 5.30 16.32
CA TYR A 450 8.32 4.00 15.73
C TYR A 450 8.25 2.88 16.78
N THR A 451 9.16 2.88 17.76
CA THR A 451 9.15 1.84 18.80
C THR A 451 7.97 1.99 19.75
N ASP A 452 7.57 3.21 20.08
CA ASP A 452 6.41 3.50 20.93
C ASP A 452 5.09 3.07 20.26
N GLU A 453 5.06 3.05 18.93
CA GLU A 453 3.92 2.55 18.13
C GLU A 453 4.02 1.05 17.80
N GLY A 454 4.96 0.32 18.38
CA GLY A 454 5.05 -1.14 18.34
C GLY A 454 5.92 -1.71 17.23
N ILE A 455 6.63 -0.89 16.44
CA ILE A 455 7.65 -1.36 15.51
C ILE A 455 8.89 -1.82 16.31
N LYS A 456 9.33 -3.03 16.05
CA LYS A 456 10.49 -3.58 16.77
C LYS A 456 11.79 -2.95 16.27
N LYS A 457 12.78 -2.81 17.15
CA LYS A 457 14.09 -2.24 16.79
C LYS A 457 14.80 -3.00 15.65
N GLU A 458 14.58 -4.31 15.55
CA GLU A 458 15.12 -5.15 14.47
C GLU A 458 14.52 -4.83 13.09
N GLN A 459 13.42 -4.12 13.05
CA GLN A 459 12.73 -3.69 11.83
C GLN A 459 13.20 -2.30 11.35
N ILE A 460 14.02 -1.61 12.16
CA ILE A 460 14.55 -0.27 11.89
C ILE A 460 16.02 -0.39 11.49
N VAL A 461 16.39 0.24 10.39
CA VAL A 461 17.77 0.29 9.91
C VAL A 461 18.16 1.73 9.60
N ILE A 462 19.36 2.11 10.01
CA ILE A 462 19.97 3.40 9.65
C ILE A 462 20.98 3.15 8.52
N LEU A 463 20.76 3.81 7.39
CA LEU A 463 21.63 3.70 6.21
C LEU A 463 22.33 5.03 5.95
N THR A 464 23.65 5.01 5.79
CA THR A 464 24.41 6.17 5.33
C THR A 464 24.71 6.08 3.84
N VAL A 465 24.59 7.19 3.13
CA VAL A 465 25.05 7.32 1.73
C VAL A 465 26.57 7.51 1.66
N ARG A 466 27.21 7.80 2.79
CA ARG A 466 28.66 7.94 2.93
C ARG A 466 29.31 6.66 3.47
N ASN A 467 30.60 6.70 3.73
CA ASN A 467 31.28 5.65 4.51
C ASN A 467 30.92 5.78 5.99
N THR A 468 30.88 4.68 6.73
CA THR A 468 30.57 4.71 8.18
C THR A 468 31.56 5.56 8.97
N THR A 469 32.80 5.68 8.51
CA THR A 469 33.86 6.50 9.13
C THR A 469 33.69 8.01 8.90
N THR A 470 32.92 8.42 7.89
CA THR A 470 32.65 9.83 7.55
C THR A 470 31.20 10.23 7.86
N SER A 471 30.40 9.30 8.32
CA SER A 471 29.00 9.56 8.70
C SER A 471 28.88 10.42 9.94
N ILE A 472 27.75 11.12 10.08
CA ILE A 472 27.38 11.85 11.31
C ILE A 472 27.35 10.95 12.54
N LEU A 473 27.10 9.65 12.36
CA LEU A 473 27.03 8.65 13.43
C LEU A 473 28.38 7.98 13.73
N ASN A 474 29.45 8.38 13.05
CA ASN A 474 30.78 7.80 13.29
C ASN A 474 31.20 7.95 14.76
N GLY A 475 31.70 6.86 15.35
CA GLY A 475 32.16 6.81 16.73
C GLY A 475 31.06 6.67 17.79
N LEU A 476 29.78 6.68 17.40
CA LEU A 476 28.67 6.46 18.34
C LEU A 476 28.40 4.97 18.52
N SER A 477 28.30 4.53 19.77
CA SER A 477 27.86 3.17 20.12
C SER A 477 26.34 3.05 20.29
N SER A 478 25.65 4.18 20.47
CA SER A 478 24.19 4.22 20.65
C SER A 478 23.61 5.58 20.26
N VAL A 479 22.32 5.60 19.92
CA VAL A 479 21.51 6.81 19.70
C VAL A 479 20.24 6.68 20.52
N ALA A 480 19.94 7.67 21.35
CA ALA A 480 18.76 7.73 22.23
C ALA A 480 18.58 6.47 23.12
N GLY A 481 19.68 5.83 23.52
CA GLY A 481 19.65 4.61 24.33
C GLY A 481 19.58 3.30 23.52
N TYR A 482 19.40 3.38 22.21
CA TYR A 482 19.43 2.21 21.33
C TYR A 482 20.85 1.95 20.86
N ARG A 483 21.38 0.75 21.14
CA ARG A 483 22.70 0.33 20.67
C ARG A 483 22.74 0.31 19.14
N LEU A 484 23.81 0.84 18.55
CA LEU A 484 24.10 0.68 17.13
C LEU A 484 24.95 -0.58 16.91
N CYS A 485 24.57 -1.40 15.95
CA CYS A 485 25.31 -2.58 15.54
C CYS A 485 25.72 -2.47 14.07
N SER A 486 26.86 -3.05 13.73
CA SER A 486 27.41 -3.01 12.36
C SER A 486 27.09 -4.27 11.56
N ASP A 487 26.62 -5.32 12.23
CA ASP A 487 26.26 -6.61 11.63
C ASP A 487 24.78 -6.92 11.87
N LYS A 488 24.14 -7.51 10.86
CA LYS A 488 22.75 -7.96 10.92
C LYS A 488 22.54 -9.03 12.00
N GLU A 489 23.54 -9.80 12.33
CA GLU A 489 23.46 -10.82 13.39
C GLU A 489 23.27 -10.22 14.78
N GLU A 490 23.73 -8.99 14.99
CA GLU A 490 23.60 -8.26 16.24
C GLU A 490 22.29 -7.46 16.36
N MET A 491 21.41 -7.44 15.33
CA MET A 491 20.17 -6.63 15.34
C MET A 491 19.24 -7.00 16.49
N ARG A 492 19.27 -8.23 17.01
CA ARG A 492 18.51 -8.60 18.21
C ARG A 492 18.87 -7.76 19.44
N SER A 493 20.09 -7.22 19.47
CA SER A 493 20.59 -6.39 20.57
C SER A 493 20.57 -4.89 20.29
N GLY A 494 20.33 -4.47 19.04
CA GLY A 494 20.42 -3.06 18.64
C GLY A 494 19.80 -2.77 17.28
N ILE A 495 20.05 -1.57 16.78
CA ILE A 495 19.63 -1.08 15.45
C ILE A 495 20.83 -1.18 14.53
N LEU A 496 20.64 -1.75 13.36
CA LEU A 496 21.70 -1.85 12.35
C LEU A 496 22.02 -0.47 11.78
N PHE A 497 23.29 -0.08 11.86
CA PHE A 497 23.85 1.07 11.18
C PHE A 497 24.91 0.61 10.17
N THR A 498 24.67 0.87 8.88
CA THR A 498 25.58 0.43 7.81
C THR A 498 25.47 1.34 6.57
N THR A 499 26.30 1.10 5.56
CA THR A 499 26.22 1.86 4.30
C THR A 499 25.14 1.31 3.37
N THR A 500 24.59 2.17 2.51
CA THR A 500 23.65 1.77 1.46
C THR A 500 24.23 0.67 0.56
N LYS A 501 25.54 0.75 0.23
CA LYS A 501 26.25 -0.26 -0.58
C LYS A 501 26.25 -1.64 0.09
N ARG A 502 26.52 -1.71 1.40
CA ARG A 502 26.52 -2.99 2.15
C ARG A 502 25.12 -3.57 2.34
N PHE A 503 24.11 -2.70 2.40
CA PHE A 503 22.71 -3.09 2.59
C PHE A 503 21.99 -3.41 1.26
N LYS A 504 22.66 -3.25 0.12
CA LYS A 504 22.09 -3.59 -1.19
C LYS A 504 21.62 -5.05 -1.23
N GLY A 505 20.43 -5.29 -1.80
CA GLY A 505 19.79 -6.62 -1.84
C GLY A 505 18.98 -6.97 -0.59
N LEU A 506 19.19 -6.29 0.53
CA LEU A 506 18.41 -6.43 1.76
C LEU A 506 17.26 -5.41 1.81
N GLU A 507 16.42 -5.52 2.83
CA GLU A 507 15.27 -4.63 3.07
C GLU A 507 15.00 -4.47 4.56
N ALA A 508 14.33 -3.39 4.93
CA ALA A 508 13.86 -3.11 6.28
C ALA A 508 12.50 -2.44 6.26
N ASP A 509 11.73 -2.62 7.32
CA ASP A 509 10.39 -2.04 7.41
C ASP A 509 10.46 -0.52 7.55
N VAL A 510 11.40 -0.03 8.36
CA VAL A 510 11.73 1.38 8.51
C VAL A 510 13.18 1.62 8.11
N VAL A 511 13.42 2.53 7.20
CA VAL A 511 14.76 3.01 6.84
C VAL A 511 14.90 4.46 7.23
N ILE A 512 15.96 4.75 7.98
CA ILE A 512 16.41 6.11 8.27
C ILE A 512 17.65 6.35 7.42
N LEU A 513 17.51 7.11 6.33
CA LEU A 513 18.60 7.42 5.41
C LEU A 513 19.27 8.72 5.86
N VAL A 514 20.54 8.63 6.21
CA VAL A 514 21.31 9.74 6.79
C VAL A 514 22.45 10.20 5.88
N ASP A 515 23.04 11.33 6.23
CA ASP A 515 24.17 11.97 5.52
C ASP A 515 23.83 12.47 4.12
N LEU A 516 22.57 12.83 3.89
CA LEU A 516 22.19 13.59 2.70
C LEU A 516 22.70 15.02 2.80
N ASP A 517 23.16 15.55 1.68
CA ASP A 517 23.76 16.88 1.53
C ASP A 517 23.34 17.54 0.20
N GLU A 518 23.87 18.72 -0.08
CA GLU A 518 23.59 19.49 -1.31
C GLU A 518 23.99 18.75 -2.59
N ASP A 519 25.02 17.88 -2.52
CA ASP A 519 25.55 17.13 -3.67
C ASP A 519 24.87 15.77 -3.87
N SER A 520 23.90 15.41 -3.02
CA SER A 520 23.27 14.09 -2.99
C SER A 520 22.53 13.73 -4.28
N PHE A 521 22.24 14.71 -5.14
CA PHE A 521 21.57 14.50 -6.43
C PHE A 521 22.34 15.04 -7.64
N ASP A 522 23.57 15.52 -7.48
CA ASP A 522 24.35 16.12 -8.56
C ASP A 522 24.91 15.10 -9.55
N SER A 523 25.50 14.03 -9.02
CA SER A 523 26.11 12.99 -9.84
C SER A 523 25.20 11.77 -10.01
N PHE A 524 25.46 10.98 -11.04
CA PHE A 524 24.80 9.69 -11.22
C PHE A 524 25.08 8.75 -10.04
N GLU A 525 26.31 8.72 -9.54
CA GLU A 525 26.68 7.87 -8.41
C GLU A 525 25.92 8.28 -7.14
N SER A 526 25.84 9.57 -6.82
CA SER A 526 25.11 10.08 -5.66
C SER A 526 23.61 9.75 -5.75
N ARG A 527 23.00 9.97 -6.93
CA ARG A 527 21.58 9.62 -7.17
C ARG A 527 21.32 8.12 -7.01
N ASN A 528 22.23 7.29 -7.50
CA ASN A 528 22.12 5.84 -7.34
C ASN A 528 22.27 5.40 -5.88
N LEU A 529 23.19 5.98 -5.12
CA LEU A 529 23.33 5.69 -3.68
C LEU A 529 22.07 6.05 -2.92
N TYR A 530 21.49 7.21 -3.22
CA TYR A 530 20.18 7.61 -2.69
C TYR A 530 19.09 6.58 -3.07
N TYR A 531 18.96 6.26 -4.36
CA TYR A 531 17.96 5.32 -4.87
C TYR A 531 18.08 3.94 -4.22
N VAL A 532 19.30 3.43 -4.14
CA VAL A 532 19.57 2.15 -3.46
C VAL A 532 19.14 2.21 -2.01
N GLY A 533 19.49 3.27 -1.27
CA GLY A 533 19.14 3.42 0.14
C GLY A 533 17.64 3.58 0.35
N ALA A 534 17.02 4.53 -0.35
CA ALA A 534 15.59 4.84 -0.22
C ALA A 534 14.70 3.65 -0.60
N SER A 535 15.07 2.91 -1.66
CA SER A 535 14.33 1.72 -2.11
C SER A 535 14.46 0.50 -1.19
N ARG A 536 15.26 0.56 -0.12
CA ARG A 536 15.33 -0.49 0.92
C ARG A 536 14.18 -0.43 1.91
N ALA A 537 13.52 0.72 2.03
CA ALA A 537 12.37 0.89 2.90
C ALA A 537 11.14 0.15 2.33
N LYS A 538 10.50 -0.68 3.14
CA LYS A 538 9.25 -1.35 2.78
C LYS A 538 8.06 -0.43 3.07
N HIS A 539 7.96 0.05 4.29
CA HIS A 539 6.77 0.72 4.83
C HIS A 539 7.00 2.19 5.16
N PHE A 540 8.17 2.53 5.72
CA PHE A 540 8.47 3.88 6.19
C PHE A 540 9.89 4.30 5.81
N LEU A 541 10.00 5.52 5.27
CA LEU A 541 11.26 6.12 4.88
C LEU A 541 11.40 7.49 5.55
N GLU A 542 12.43 7.63 6.35
CA GLU A 542 12.86 8.89 6.98
C GLU A 542 14.21 9.28 6.39
N MET A 543 14.37 10.53 6.02
CA MET A 543 15.60 11.07 5.45
C MET A 543 16.12 12.20 6.30
N VAL A 544 17.41 12.22 6.59
CA VAL A 544 18.04 13.21 7.48
C VAL A 544 19.21 13.88 6.76
N ALA A 545 19.16 15.19 6.66
CA ALA A 545 20.20 16.04 6.09
C ALA A 545 20.61 17.16 7.05
N ILE A 546 21.89 17.51 7.04
CA ILE A 546 22.40 18.71 7.72
C ILE A 546 22.70 19.74 6.65
N LEU A 547 21.88 20.78 6.55
CA LEU A 547 21.97 21.81 5.52
C LEU A 547 21.79 23.21 6.11
N ASN A 548 22.61 24.17 5.72
CA ASN A 548 22.30 25.57 5.92
C ASN A 548 21.29 26.07 4.87
N ALA A 549 20.86 27.32 4.94
CA ALA A 549 19.83 27.84 4.04
C ALA A 549 20.27 27.91 2.57
N GLU A 550 21.55 28.14 2.31
CA GLU A 550 22.13 28.19 0.95
C GLU A 550 22.19 26.76 0.36
N GLN A 551 22.71 25.79 1.11
CA GLN A 551 22.76 24.38 0.73
C GLN A 551 21.35 23.78 0.51
N GLU A 552 20.39 24.16 1.34
CA GLU A 552 18.97 23.77 1.18
C GLU A 552 18.42 24.27 -0.17
N GLN A 553 18.78 25.51 -0.57
CA GLN A 553 18.38 26.07 -1.86
C GLN A 553 19.08 25.36 -3.03
N VAL A 554 20.38 25.06 -2.92
CA VAL A 554 21.14 24.31 -3.93
C VAL A 554 20.50 22.94 -4.16
N LEU A 555 20.29 22.17 -3.09
CA LEU A 555 19.65 20.85 -3.17
C LEU A 555 18.26 20.92 -3.83
N ALA A 556 17.47 21.93 -3.50
CA ALA A 556 16.13 22.10 -4.06
C ALA A 556 16.16 22.42 -5.56
N THR A 557 17.10 23.26 -6.02
CA THR A 557 17.23 23.62 -7.44
C THR A 557 17.71 22.47 -8.32
N THR A 558 18.46 21.52 -7.77
CA THR A 558 18.85 20.31 -8.49
C THR A 558 17.65 19.42 -8.85
N LEU A 559 16.56 19.51 -8.11
CA LEU A 559 15.36 18.70 -8.27
C LEU A 559 14.21 19.38 -9.02
N VAL A 560 14.15 20.72 -8.96
CA VAL A 560 13.08 21.52 -9.56
C VAL A 560 13.64 22.85 -10.07
N ASP A 561 13.47 23.11 -11.36
CA ASP A 561 14.07 24.28 -12.04
C ASP A 561 13.56 25.64 -11.56
N GLU A 562 12.36 25.74 -11.00
CA GLU A 562 11.75 27.02 -10.60
C GLU A 562 11.03 26.94 -9.25
N GLY A 563 11.35 27.87 -8.34
CA GLY A 563 10.64 28.07 -7.07
C GLY A 563 11.36 29.06 -6.14
N LYS A 564 10.58 29.81 -5.33
CA LYS A 564 11.10 30.80 -4.37
C LYS A 564 11.37 30.23 -2.97
N ASN A 565 10.86 29.02 -2.68
CA ASN A 565 10.96 28.42 -1.36
C ASN A 565 11.53 27.01 -1.49
N ALA A 566 12.76 26.80 -1.01
CA ALA A 566 13.49 25.55 -1.10
C ALA A 566 12.71 24.35 -0.53
N ARG A 567 12.04 24.51 0.62
CA ARG A 567 11.26 23.45 1.24
C ARG A 567 10.06 23.03 0.40
N MET A 568 9.35 24.00 -0.19
CA MET A 568 8.24 23.67 -1.10
C MET A 568 8.75 22.97 -2.37
N MET A 569 9.92 23.36 -2.87
CA MET A 569 10.56 22.71 -4.01
C MET A 569 10.92 21.26 -3.67
N LEU A 570 11.53 21.00 -2.51
CA LEU A 570 11.84 19.66 -2.03
C LEU A 570 10.58 18.80 -1.83
N MET A 571 9.54 19.38 -1.20
CA MET A 571 8.26 18.68 -1.02
C MET A 571 7.63 18.27 -2.35
N LYS A 572 7.72 19.13 -3.36
CA LYS A 572 7.18 18.89 -4.70
C LYS A 572 8.09 17.96 -5.51
N GLY A 573 9.40 18.24 -5.50
CA GLY A 573 10.41 17.52 -6.29
C GLY A 573 10.57 16.08 -5.86
N LEU A 574 10.65 15.80 -4.57
CA LEU A 574 10.77 14.43 -4.01
C LEU A 574 9.44 13.81 -3.57
N LYS A 575 8.33 14.57 -3.58
CA LYS A 575 7.02 14.13 -3.05
C LYS A 575 7.04 13.76 -1.56
N VAL A 576 7.81 14.46 -0.75
CA VAL A 576 8.03 14.22 0.68
C VAL A 576 7.26 15.16 1.58
N LYS A 577 7.20 14.85 2.89
CA LYS A 577 6.87 15.82 3.95
C LYS A 577 8.17 16.38 4.51
N VAL A 578 8.40 17.69 4.41
CA VAL A 578 9.58 18.32 5.03
C VAL A 578 9.26 18.65 6.48
N GLN A 579 10.08 18.15 7.39
CA GLN A 579 10.01 18.41 8.82
C GLN A 579 11.05 19.47 9.20
N SER A 580 10.63 20.51 9.91
CA SER A 580 11.51 21.49 10.54
C SER A 580 11.46 21.30 12.05
N HIS A 581 12.61 21.14 12.65
CA HIS A 581 12.80 21.08 14.09
C HIS A 581 13.28 22.43 14.61
#